data_d5f76e6472373558823c530e851356a4
#
_entry.id   d5f76e6472373558823c530e851356a4
#
_cell.length_a   1.000
_cell.length_b   1.000
_cell.length_c   1.000
_cell.angle_alpha   90.00
_cell.angle_beta   90.00
_cell.angle_gamma   90.00
#
_symmetry.space_group_name_H-M   'P 1'
#
loop_
_entity.id
_entity.type
_entity.pdbx_description
1 polymer ?
#
loop_
_entity_poly.entity_id
_entity_poly.type
_entity_poly.pdbx_seq_one_letter_code
_entity_poly.pdbx_strand_id
1 'polypeptide(L)'
;QHIAQNIINEQTKSIENMQKVLSHCARLSNSEQDLCLYDRRFRQITQTMFSQMCNACSDNNINADFMREMIPHHQGAIKMSKNVLQYPICPELDSILQAIITSQEKGVLEMRRLLRCLRSQ
;
A
#
# COMPACT_ATOMS: atom_id res chain seq x y z
N GLN A 1 -1.15 -19.33 4.37
CA GLN A 1 0.08 -19.93 3.83
C GLN A 1 0.56 -19.26 2.57
N HIS A 2 -0.37 -18.77 1.76
CA HIS A 2 -0.03 -18.16 0.48
C HIS A 2 0.01 -16.63 0.52
N ILE A 3 -0.32 -16.01 1.65
CA ILE A 3 -0.40 -14.56 1.76
C ILE A 3 0.94 -13.91 1.49
N ALA A 4 2.02 -14.36 2.16
CA ALA A 4 3.33 -13.77 1.99
C ALA A 4 3.83 -13.93 0.55
N GLN A 5 3.61 -15.09 -0.07
CA GLN A 5 3.99 -15.33 -1.46
C GLN A 5 3.19 -14.44 -2.41
N ASN A 6 1.89 -14.27 -2.15
CA ASN A 6 1.06 -13.39 -2.96
C ASN A 6 1.51 -11.94 -2.87
N ILE A 7 1.89 -11.47 -1.67
CA ILE A 7 2.44 -10.13 -1.49
C ILE A 7 3.71 -9.95 -2.31
N ILE A 8 4.64 -10.91 -2.24
CA ILE A 8 5.88 -10.87 -3.00
C ILE A 8 5.58 -10.77 -4.50
N ASN A 9 4.71 -11.62 -5.00
CA ASN A 9 4.39 -11.67 -6.42
C ASN A 9 3.73 -10.38 -6.91
N GLU A 10 2.74 -9.89 -6.18
CA GLU A 10 1.98 -8.69 -6.56
C GLU A 10 2.85 -7.45 -6.49
N GLN A 11 3.64 -7.29 -5.42
CA GLN A 11 4.49 -6.12 -5.26
C GLN A 11 5.67 -6.12 -6.24
N THR A 12 6.22 -7.28 -6.53
CA THR A 12 7.27 -7.40 -7.55
C THR A 12 6.75 -6.93 -8.91
N LYS A 13 5.56 -7.37 -9.29
CA LYS A 13 4.93 -6.96 -10.53
C LYS A 13 4.64 -5.46 -10.57
N SER A 14 4.15 -4.91 -9.46
CA SER A 14 3.88 -3.47 -9.34
C SER A 14 5.15 -2.65 -9.48
N ILE A 15 6.24 -3.07 -8.86
CA ILE A 15 7.54 -2.39 -8.96
C ILE A 15 8.02 -2.38 -10.41
N GLU A 16 7.98 -3.51 -11.09
CA GLU A 16 8.38 -3.60 -12.50
C GLU A 16 7.54 -2.70 -13.39
N ASN A 17 6.23 -2.70 -13.19
CA ASN A 17 5.32 -1.86 -13.95
C ASN A 17 5.57 -0.38 -13.71
N MET A 18 5.80 0.02 -12.46
CA MET A 18 6.11 1.41 -12.12
C MET A 18 7.44 1.87 -12.70
N GLN A 19 8.45 1.00 -12.74
CA GLN A 19 9.73 1.31 -13.36
C GLN A 19 9.58 1.59 -14.85
N LYS A 20 8.72 0.83 -15.55
CA LYS A 20 8.42 1.07 -16.96
C LYS A 20 7.74 2.42 -17.16
N VAL A 21 6.74 2.71 -16.32
CA VAL A 21 6.00 3.98 -16.39
C VAL A 21 6.94 5.16 -16.13
N LEU A 22 7.81 5.04 -15.14
CA LEU A 22 8.77 6.11 -14.81
C LEU A 22 9.63 6.49 -16.01
N SER A 23 10.03 5.52 -16.83
CA SER A 23 10.82 5.80 -18.03
C SER A 23 10.02 6.49 -19.14
N HIS A 24 8.69 6.36 -19.14
CA HIS A 24 7.83 6.93 -20.19
C HIS A 24 7.18 8.25 -19.80
N CYS A 25 7.00 8.52 -18.53
CA CYS A 25 6.23 9.65 -18.02
C CYS A 25 7.07 10.82 -17.54
N ALA A 26 8.34 10.88 -17.92
CA ALA A 26 9.28 11.91 -17.44
C ALA A 26 8.92 13.34 -17.87
N ARG A 27 8.03 13.51 -18.86
CA ARG A 27 7.67 14.82 -19.41
C ARG A 27 6.49 15.49 -18.72
N LEU A 28 5.73 14.75 -17.92
CA LEU A 28 4.61 15.33 -17.20
C LEU A 28 5.13 16.06 -15.97
N SER A 29 4.78 17.32 -15.82
CA SER A 29 5.12 18.07 -14.61
C SER A 29 3.84 18.60 -13.95
N ASN A 30 3.85 18.66 -12.63
CA ASN A 30 2.75 19.17 -11.83
C ASN A 30 3.13 20.53 -11.27
N SER A 31 2.11 21.32 -10.87
CA SER A 31 2.36 22.63 -10.26
C SER A 31 3.08 22.48 -8.92
N GLU A 32 3.77 23.55 -8.52
CA GLU A 32 4.43 23.58 -7.21
C GLU A 32 3.42 23.41 -6.07
N GLN A 33 2.22 23.96 -6.22
CA GLN A 33 1.17 23.84 -5.22
C GLN A 33 0.73 22.37 -5.07
N ASP A 34 0.52 21.68 -6.19
CA ASP A 34 0.14 20.25 -6.16
C ASP A 34 1.25 19.40 -5.57
N LEU A 35 2.50 19.66 -5.93
CA LEU A 35 3.64 18.93 -5.37
C LEU A 35 3.73 19.11 -3.86
N CYS A 36 3.48 20.33 -3.37
CA CYS A 36 3.51 20.61 -1.94
C CYS A 36 2.38 19.89 -1.20
N LEU A 37 1.16 19.91 -1.74
CA LEU A 37 0.01 19.23 -1.15
C LEU A 37 0.21 17.72 -1.15
N TYR A 38 0.66 17.18 -2.26
CA TYR A 38 0.96 15.76 -2.38
C TYR A 38 1.98 15.31 -1.34
N ASP A 39 3.08 16.05 -1.23
CA ASP A 39 4.18 15.71 -0.33
C ASP A 39 3.76 15.78 1.14
N ARG A 40 2.97 16.80 1.51
CA ARG A 40 2.44 16.94 2.86
C ARG A 40 1.57 15.74 3.22
N ARG A 41 0.67 15.37 2.32
CA ARG A 41 -0.24 14.23 2.54
C ARG A 41 0.54 12.91 2.61
N PHE A 42 1.52 12.76 1.72
CA PHE A 42 2.39 11.58 1.72
C PHE A 42 3.08 11.39 3.07
N ARG A 43 3.62 12.47 3.63
CA ARG A 43 4.28 12.42 4.94
C ARG A 43 3.31 12.04 6.07
N GLN A 44 2.10 12.59 6.04
CA GLN A 44 1.08 12.24 7.04
C GLN A 44 0.72 10.75 6.95
N ILE A 45 0.54 10.24 5.75
CA ILE A 45 0.20 8.83 5.53
C ILE A 45 1.31 7.92 6.03
N THR A 46 2.56 8.21 5.67
CA THR A 46 3.70 7.37 6.06
C THR A 46 3.94 7.41 7.56
N GLN A 47 3.81 8.57 8.20
CA GLN A 47 3.96 8.68 9.65
C GLN A 47 2.90 7.86 10.37
N THR A 48 1.64 7.96 9.95
CA THR A 48 0.55 7.19 10.54
C THR A 48 0.77 5.69 10.32
N MET A 49 1.15 5.29 9.13
CA MET A 49 1.41 3.89 8.79
C MET A 49 2.51 3.30 9.67
N PHE A 50 3.65 3.96 9.75
CA PHE A 50 4.78 3.47 10.56
C PHE A 50 4.44 3.45 12.05
N SER A 51 3.72 4.45 12.53
CA SER A 51 3.26 4.48 13.93
C SER A 51 2.36 3.29 14.24
N GLN A 52 1.41 2.99 13.36
CA GLN A 52 0.50 1.86 13.54
C GLN A 52 1.23 0.52 13.47
N MET A 53 2.21 0.40 12.58
CA MET A 53 3.03 -0.81 12.50
C MET A 53 3.85 -1.02 13.78
N CYS A 54 4.46 0.04 14.30
CA CYS A 54 5.25 -0.04 15.53
C CYS A 54 4.41 -0.33 16.76
N ASN A 55 3.14 0.09 16.77
CA ASN A 55 2.23 -0.10 17.88
C ASN A 55 1.35 -1.33 17.74
N ALA A 56 1.56 -2.14 16.70
CA ALA A 56 0.81 -3.37 16.51
C ALA A 56 1.06 -4.31 17.69
N CYS A 57 -0.02 -4.92 18.20
CA CYS A 57 0.07 -5.83 19.35
C CYS A 57 0.92 -7.04 18.99
N SER A 58 1.94 -7.30 19.82
CA SER A 58 2.73 -8.50 19.68
C SER A 58 2.01 -9.68 20.35
N ASP A 59 2.17 -10.84 19.75
CA ASP A 59 1.59 -12.09 20.23
C ASP A 59 2.66 -13.16 20.14
N ASN A 60 2.41 -14.33 20.71
CA ASN A 60 3.36 -15.45 20.62
C ASN A 60 3.29 -16.20 19.30
N ASN A 61 2.66 -15.60 18.30
CA ASN A 61 2.42 -16.23 17.00
C ASN A 61 2.94 -15.31 15.89
N ILE A 62 4.00 -15.74 15.23
CA ILE A 62 4.62 -14.97 14.15
C ILE A 62 3.61 -14.70 13.02
N ASN A 63 2.73 -15.65 12.73
CA ASN A 63 1.73 -15.44 11.67
C ASN A 63 0.80 -14.28 12.03
N ALA A 64 0.34 -14.22 13.27
CA ALA A 64 -0.51 -13.14 13.75
C ALA A 64 0.24 -11.81 13.77
N ASP A 65 1.47 -11.81 14.27
CA ASP A 65 2.28 -10.59 14.33
C ASP A 65 2.53 -10.03 12.94
N PHE A 66 2.87 -10.87 11.99
CA PHE A 66 3.09 -10.44 10.61
C PHE A 66 1.82 -9.78 10.03
N MET A 67 0.67 -10.43 10.20
CA MET A 67 -0.57 -9.89 9.67
C MET A 67 -0.97 -8.57 10.35
N ARG A 68 -0.76 -8.44 11.66
CA ARG A 68 -1.05 -7.21 12.39
C ARG A 68 -0.17 -6.04 11.94
N GLU A 69 1.04 -6.33 11.50
CA GLU A 69 1.95 -5.33 10.94
C GLU A 69 1.59 -5.00 9.50
N MET A 70 1.24 -6.02 8.71
CA MET A 70 0.95 -5.84 7.29
C MET A 70 -0.40 -5.16 7.02
N ILE A 71 -1.37 -5.29 7.90
CA ILE A 71 -2.65 -4.59 7.73
C ILE A 71 -2.45 -3.07 7.65
N PRO A 72 -1.82 -2.41 8.62
CA PRO A 72 -1.57 -0.97 8.49
C PRO A 72 -0.64 -0.64 7.32
N HIS A 73 0.29 -1.50 6.98
CA HIS A 73 1.16 -1.31 5.83
C HIS A 73 0.34 -1.27 4.53
N HIS A 74 -0.56 -2.25 4.33
CA HIS A 74 -1.46 -2.30 3.18
C HIS A 74 -2.43 -1.11 3.14
N GLN A 75 -2.96 -0.72 4.30
CA GLN A 75 -3.82 0.46 4.40
C GLN A 75 -3.08 1.73 4.02
N GLY A 76 -1.80 1.83 4.39
CA GLY A 76 -0.94 2.93 3.98
C GLY A 76 -0.74 2.97 2.47
N ALA A 77 -0.52 1.82 1.85
CA ALA A 77 -0.37 1.72 0.40
C ALA A 77 -1.65 2.16 -0.34
N ILE A 78 -2.82 1.80 0.20
CA ILE A 78 -4.11 2.25 -0.35
C ILE A 78 -4.21 3.79 -0.27
N LYS A 79 -3.90 4.36 0.87
CA LYS A 79 -3.96 5.82 1.07
C LYS A 79 -2.95 6.56 0.20
N MET A 80 -1.74 6.03 0.06
CA MET A 80 -0.72 6.60 -0.82
C MET A 80 -1.18 6.60 -2.27
N SER A 81 -1.77 5.50 -2.72
CA SER A 81 -2.27 5.38 -4.09
C SER A 81 -3.43 6.36 -4.33
N LYS A 82 -4.36 6.48 -3.39
CA LYS A 82 -5.47 7.43 -3.48
C LYS A 82 -5.00 8.87 -3.48
N ASN A 83 -3.93 9.17 -2.74
CA ASN A 83 -3.34 10.51 -2.74
C ASN A 83 -2.83 10.89 -4.12
N VAL A 84 -2.08 10.02 -4.77
CA VAL A 84 -1.55 10.25 -6.12
C VAL A 84 -2.69 10.47 -7.12
N LEU A 85 -3.77 9.70 -7.00
CA LEU A 85 -4.91 9.75 -7.94
C LEU A 85 -5.67 11.07 -7.90
N GLN A 86 -5.42 11.94 -6.92
CA GLN A 86 -6.04 13.26 -6.85
C GLN A 86 -5.42 14.27 -7.82
N TYR A 87 -4.29 13.95 -8.41
CA TYR A 87 -3.53 14.89 -9.22
C TYR A 87 -3.42 14.41 -10.67
N PRO A 88 -3.09 15.31 -11.62
CA PRO A 88 -2.80 14.90 -12.99
C PRO A 88 -1.60 13.98 -13.04
N ILE A 89 -1.79 12.78 -13.56
CA ILE A 89 -0.75 11.75 -13.65
C ILE A 89 -0.87 11.03 -15.00
N CYS A 90 0.15 10.26 -15.33
CA CYS A 90 0.12 9.41 -16.52
C CYS A 90 -1.01 8.39 -16.43
N PRO A 91 -1.79 8.18 -17.52
CA PRO A 91 -2.85 7.16 -17.50
C PRO A 91 -2.36 5.76 -17.15
N GLU A 92 -1.15 5.41 -17.54
CA GLU A 92 -0.54 4.12 -17.21
C GLU A 92 -0.34 3.96 -15.71
N LEU A 93 0.11 5.03 -15.03
CA LEU A 93 0.25 5.03 -13.57
C LEU A 93 -1.11 4.91 -12.89
N ASP A 94 -2.13 5.60 -13.40
CA ASP A 94 -3.50 5.51 -12.86
C ASP A 94 -3.96 4.05 -12.80
N SER A 95 -3.80 3.31 -13.89
CA SER A 95 -4.20 1.90 -13.96
C SER A 95 -3.45 1.04 -12.93
N ILE A 96 -2.16 1.28 -12.75
CA ILE A 96 -1.36 0.57 -11.76
C ILE A 96 -1.87 0.85 -10.35
N LEU A 97 -2.16 2.12 -10.04
CA LEU A 97 -2.63 2.52 -8.71
C LEU A 97 -4.00 1.93 -8.40
N GLN A 98 -4.92 1.89 -9.38
CA GLN A 98 -6.21 1.24 -9.21
C GLN A 98 -6.05 -0.25 -8.89
N ALA A 99 -5.14 -0.92 -9.57
CA ALA A 99 -4.84 -2.33 -9.31
C ALA A 99 -4.25 -2.54 -7.91
N ILE A 100 -3.36 -1.64 -7.47
CA ILE A 100 -2.79 -1.68 -6.12
C ILE A 100 -3.90 -1.53 -5.07
N ILE A 101 -4.78 -0.55 -5.23
CA ILE A 101 -5.88 -0.33 -4.29
C ILE A 101 -6.73 -1.58 -4.16
N THR A 102 -7.14 -2.17 -5.26
CA THR A 102 -7.98 -3.38 -5.26
C THR A 102 -7.28 -4.54 -4.58
N SER A 103 -6.04 -4.80 -4.94
CA SER A 103 -5.25 -5.90 -4.41
C SER A 103 -4.98 -5.73 -2.90
N GLN A 104 -4.64 -4.53 -2.46
CA GLN A 104 -4.35 -4.26 -1.05
C GLN A 104 -5.60 -4.31 -0.18
N GLU A 105 -6.75 -3.83 -0.69
CA GLU A 105 -8.02 -3.96 0.04
C GLU A 105 -8.40 -5.42 0.24
N LYS A 106 -8.22 -6.24 -0.79
CA LYS A 106 -8.47 -7.68 -0.70
C LYS A 106 -7.54 -8.33 0.32
N GLY A 107 -6.26 -7.95 0.32
CA GLY A 107 -5.28 -8.47 1.27
C GLY A 107 -5.63 -8.14 2.72
N VAL A 108 -6.09 -6.92 2.98
CA VAL A 108 -6.52 -6.50 4.33
C VAL A 108 -7.70 -7.36 4.81
N LEU A 109 -8.70 -7.55 3.96
CA LEU A 109 -9.88 -8.36 4.32
C LEU A 109 -9.49 -9.80 4.63
N GLU A 110 -8.60 -10.37 3.82
CA GLU A 110 -8.14 -11.75 4.02
C GLU A 110 -7.36 -11.90 5.32
N MET A 111 -6.44 -10.97 5.61
CA MET A 111 -5.66 -11.01 6.85
C MET A 111 -6.53 -10.84 8.08
N ARG A 112 -7.53 -9.95 8.03
CA ARG A 112 -8.49 -9.78 9.14
C ARG A 112 -9.29 -11.03 9.37
N ARG A 113 -9.72 -11.70 8.31
CA ARG A 113 -10.45 -12.96 8.41
C ARG A 113 -9.59 -14.03 9.09
N LEU A 114 -8.35 -14.18 8.67
CA LEU A 114 -7.44 -15.16 9.24
C LEU A 114 -7.09 -14.87 10.69
N LEU A 115 -6.94 -13.61 11.05
CA LEU A 115 -6.71 -13.21 12.44
C LEU A 115 -7.89 -13.60 13.32
N ARG A 116 -9.12 -13.44 12.83
CA ARG A 116 -10.31 -13.89 13.58
C ARG A 116 -10.29 -15.40 13.78
N CYS A 117 -9.89 -16.16 12.78
CA CYS A 117 -9.78 -17.61 12.90
C CYS A 117 -8.73 -18.03 13.94
N LEU A 118 -7.60 -17.33 14.01
CA LEU A 118 -6.56 -17.60 15.00
C LEU A 118 -7.03 -17.33 16.43
N ARG A 119 -7.88 -16.30 16.61
CA ARG A 119 -8.42 -15.98 17.94
C ARG A 119 -9.37 -17.02 18.47
N SER A 120 -10.06 -17.76 17.58
CA SER A 120 -11.01 -18.79 17.99
C SER A 120 -10.34 -20.11 18.36
N GLN A 121 -9.04 -20.20 18.20
CA GLN A 121 -8.26 -21.35 18.63
C GLN A 121 -7.64 -21.06 19.98
#